data_40d6c9836f417a30d1d22c94b500d418
#
_entry.id   40d6c9836f417a30d1d22c94b500d418
#
_cell.length_a   1.000
_cell.length_b   1.000
_cell.length_c   1.000
_cell.angle_alpha   90.00
_cell.angle_beta   90.00
_cell.angle_gamma   90.00
#
_symmetry.space_group_name_H-M   'P 1'
#
loop_
_entity.id
_entity.type
_entity.pdbx_description
1 polymer ?
#
loop_
_entity_poly.entity_id
_entity_poly.type
_entity_poly.pdbx_seq_one_letter_code
_entity_poly.pdbx_strand_id
1 'polypeptide(L)'
;MKIYIGSDHAGYVLKEKLISSLKSQGYEVIDKGAFKYDENDDYPDFVVPVAREVSKDPNGSRGIILGGTGEGEAIAANKFPHVRAVVNYGKATPVVDDESDIIVRSRQHNNSNILSLGARYFTEESMMETVNLWLNTPFSGDERHIRRLAKIDGIKID
;
A
#
# COMPACT_ATOMS: atom_id res chain seq x y z
N MET A 1 5.30 -12.33 -8.09
CA MET A 1 5.05 -10.89 -7.78
C MET A 1 5.89 -10.54 -6.57
N LYS A 2 6.69 -9.46 -6.65
CA LYS A 2 7.50 -8.95 -5.54
C LYS A 2 6.69 -7.99 -4.68
N ILE A 3 6.83 -8.11 -3.37
CA ILE A 3 6.20 -7.21 -2.40
C ILE A 3 7.30 -6.48 -1.63
N TYR A 4 7.36 -5.17 -1.78
CA TYR A 4 8.27 -4.30 -1.03
C TYR A 4 7.54 -3.76 0.19
N ILE A 5 8.15 -3.87 1.38
CA ILE A 5 7.54 -3.42 2.63
C ILE A 5 8.47 -2.46 3.35
N GLY A 6 7.92 -1.38 3.89
CA GLY A 6 8.65 -0.42 4.72
C GLY A 6 7.74 0.20 5.78
N SER A 7 8.30 0.56 6.92
CA SER A 7 7.61 1.29 7.98
C SER A 7 8.57 2.11 8.82
N ASP A 8 8.05 3.13 9.48
CA ASP A 8 8.70 3.78 10.62
C ASP A 8 8.48 2.98 11.92
N HIS A 9 8.90 3.55 13.04
CA HIS A 9 8.73 2.97 14.38
C HIS A 9 7.25 2.64 14.70
N ALA A 10 6.29 3.45 14.25
CA ALA A 10 4.88 3.25 14.58
C ALA A 10 4.30 1.96 13.95
N GLY A 11 4.80 1.58 12.78
CA GLY A 11 4.40 0.36 12.08
C GLY A 11 5.35 -0.82 12.27
N TYR A 12 6.50 -0.64 12.94
CA TYR A 12 7.58 -1.61 12.98
C TYR A 12 7.14 -3.02 13.40
N VAL A 13 6.45 -3.15 14.53
CA VAL A 13 6.02 -4.46 15.05
C VAL A 13 5.04 -5.15 14.09
N LEU A 14 4.08 -4.40 13.54
CA LEU A 14 3.12 -4.96 12.58
C LEU A 14 3.79 -5.32 11.25
N LYS A 15 4.78 -4.55 10.81
CA LYS A 15 5.59 -4.85 9.62
C LYS A 15 6.30 -6.20 9.74
N GLU A 16 6.97 -6.46 10.85
CA GLU A 16 7.70 -7.73 11.07
C GLU A 16 6.75 -8.95 11.02
N LYS A 17 5.57 -8.83 11.64
CA LYS A 17 4.54 -9.86 11.59
C LYS A 17 4.00 -10.06 10.19
N LEU A 18 3.73 -8.97 9.48
CA LEU A 18 3.25 -9.00 8.09
C LEU A 18 4.25 -9.67 7.15
N ILE A 19 5.54 -9.34 7.27
CA ILE A 19 6.61 -9.97 6.49
C ILE A 19 6.63 -11.48 6.72
N SER A 20 6.57 -11.91 7.99
CA SER A 20 6.56 -13.34 8.35
C SER A 20 5.36 -14.06 7.74
N SER A 21 4.16 -13.48 7.86
CA SER A 21 2.92 -14.04 7.32
C SER A 21 2.96 -14.14 5.80
N LEU A 22 3.34 -13.08 5.09
CA LEU A 22 3.38 -13.09 3.62
C LEU A 22 4.43 -14.07 3.07
N LYS A 23 5.59 -14.19 3.72
CA LYS A 23 6.60 -15.20 3.36
C LYS A 23 6.07 -16.63 3.55
N SER A 24 5.32 -16.90 4.62
CA SER A 24 4.71 -18.21 4.84
C SER A 24 3.65 -18.57 3.78
N GLN A 25 3.01 -17.55 3.18
CA GLN A 25 2.07 -17.70 2.06
C GLN A 25 2.77 -17.83 0.69
N GLY A 26 4.10 -17.81 0.65
CA GLY A 26 4.88 -17.99 -0.58
C GLY A 26 5.16 -16.72 -1.38
N TYR A 27 4.87 -15.54 -0.83
CA TYR A 27 5.23 -14.29 -1.49
C TYR A 27 6.74 -13.99 -1.40
N GLU A 28 7.30 -13.41 -2.46
CA GLU A 28 8.65 -12.83 -2.43
C GLU A 28 8.58 -11.45 -1.77
N VAL A 29 8.95 -11.37 -0.50
CA VAL A 29 8.87 -10.15 0.31
C VAL A 29 10.26 -9.57 0.52
N ILE A 30 10.41 -8.27 0.18
CA ILE A 30 11.64 -7.51 0.31
C ILE A 30 11.42 -6.40 1.33
N ASP A 31 12.07 -6.50 2.48
CA ASP A 31 12.05 -5.49 3.53
C ASP A 31 12.93 -4.28 3.14
N LYS A 32 12.38 -3.08 3.25
CA LYS A 32 13.03 -1.79 3.00
C LYS A 32 13.25 -0.97 4.29
N GLY A 33 13.00 -1.56 5.46
CA GLY A 33 13.19 -0.94 6.79
C GLY A 33 11.84 -0.48 7.39
N ALA A 34 11.86 0.07 8.62
CA ALA A 34 13.03 0.13 9.50
C ALA A 34 13.51 -1.28 9.87
N PHE A 35 14.82 -1.46 10.00
CA PHE A 35 15.43 -2.76 10.38
C PHE A 35 15.64 -2.90 11.89
N LYS A 36 15.40 -1.84 12.63
CA LYS A 36 15.40 -1.77 14.09
C LYS A 36 14.34 -0.78 14.53
N TYR A 37 13.85 -0.93 15.74
CA TYR A 37 12.99 0.08 16.35
C TYR A 37 13.80 1.31 16.76
N ASP A 38 13.34 2.50 16.33
CA ASP A 38 13.91 3.79 16.72
C ASP A 38 12.77 4.82 16.75
N GLU A 39 12.39 5.28 17.95
CA GLU A 39 11.27 6.21 18.12
C GLU A 39 11.46 7.59 17.45
N ASN A 40 12.68 7.91 17.04
CA ASN A 40 13.05 9.17 16.40
C ASN A 40 13.29 9.03 14.89
N ASP A 41 12.93 7.87 14.30
CA ASP A 41 13.08 7.66 12.85
C ASP A 41 12.06 8.46 12.03
N ASP A 42 12.42 8.75 10.80
CA ASP A 42 11.57 9.46 9.83
C ASP A 42 11.00 8.50 8.80
N TYR A 43 9.66 8.40 8.70
CA TYR A 43 8.97 7.51 7.77
C TYR A 43 9.42 7.62 6.30
N PRO A 44 9.81 8.80 5.76
CA PRO A 44 10.24 8.90 4.36
C PRO A 44 11.46 8.03 4.04
N ASP A 45 12.34 7.79 5.00
CA ASP A 45 13.55 6.98 4.80
C ASP A 45 13.22 5.54 4.41
N PHE A 46 12.05 5.04 4.80
CA PHE A 46 11.58 3.67 4.53
C PHE A 46 10.53 3.61 3.42
N VAL A 47 9.72 4.65 3.27
CA VAL A 47 8.67 4.75 2.26
C VAL A 47 9.25 5.01 0.86
N VAL A 48 10.20 5.93 0.76
CA VAL A 48 10.83 6.30 -0.51
C VAL A 48 11.48 5.10 -1.21
N PRO A 49 12.24 4.22 -0.52
CA PRO A 49 12.76 3.01 -1.14
C PRO A 49 11.68 2.06 -1.67
N VAL A 50 10.55 1.89 -0.96
CA VAL A 50 9.42 1.09 -1.43
C VAL A 50 8.81 1.69 -2.69
N ALA A 51 8.48 2.98 -2.64
CA ALA A 51 7.84 3.69 -3.76
C ALA A 51 8.71 3.68 -5.02
N ARG A 52 10.03 3.84 -4.85
CA ARG A 52 11.00 3.78 -5.95
C ARG A 52 11.00 2.43 -6.67
N GLU A 53 10.95 1.33 -5.94
CA GLU A 53 10.93 0.00 -6.56
C GLU A 53 9.59 -0.28 -7.26
N VAL A 54 8.47 0.11 -6.65
CA VAL A 54 7.15 -0.03 -7.29
C VAL A 54 7.04 0.87 -8.53
N SER A 55 7.60 2.07 -8.50
CA SER A 55 7.63 2.97 -9.65
C SER A 55 8.36 2.38 -10.87
N LYS A 56 9.42 1.58 -10.64
CA LYS A 56 10.19 0.90 -11.71
C LYS A 56 9.42 -0.26 -12.34
N ASP A 57 8.57 -0.93 -11.57
CA ASP A 57 7.76 -2.07 -12.02
C ASP A 57 6.33 -1.99 -11.45
N PRO A 58 5.53 -0.99 -11.91
CA PRO A 58 4.23 -0.67 -11.32
C PRO A 58 3.16 -1.74 -11.54
N ASN A 59 3.36 -2.66 -12.46
CA ASN A 59 2.44 -3.75 -12.77
C ASN A 59 2.87 -5.09 -12.15
N GLY A 60 4.16 -5.38 -12.10
CA GLY A 60 4.70 -6.65 -11.61
C GLY A 60 5.03 -6.65 -10.12
N SER A 61 5.04 -5.49 -9.45
CA SER A 61 5.33 -5.38 -8.02
C SER A 61 4.20 -4.71 -7.22
N ARG A 62 4.30 -4.81 -5.90
CA ARG A 62 3.42 -4.14 -4.94
C ARG A 62 4.23 -3.55 -3.81
N GLY A 63 3.73 -2.47 -3.23
CA GLY A 63 4.27 -1.88 -2.01
C GLY A 63 3.29 -1.98 -0.86
N ILE A 64 3.80 -2.18 0.35
CA ILE A 64 3.04 -2.03 1.59
C ILE A 64 3.86 -1.14 2.51
N ILE A 65 3.27 -0.05 2.94
CA ILE A 65 3.92 0.91 3.82
C ILE A 65 3.07 1.11 5.07
N LEU A 66 3.71 1.19 6.21
CA LEU A 66 3.05 1.34 7.49
C LEU A 66 3.63 2.55 8.21
N GLY A 67 2.76 3.32 8.82
CA GLY A 67 3.13 4.41 9.72
C GLY A 67 2.01 4.65 10.72
N GLY A 68 2.11 5.68 11.54
CA GLY A 68 1.11 5.95 12.58
C GLY A 68 -0.30 6.09 12.03
N THR A 69 -0.46 6.90 10.97
CA THR A 69 -1.73 7.12 10.27
C THR A 69 -1.71 6.63 8.83
N GLY A 70 -0.55 6.45 8.23
CA GLY A 70 -0.41 6.08 6.82
C GLY A 70 -0.56 7.25 5.84
N GLU A 71 -1.01 8.42 6.29
CA GLU A 71 -1.26 9.58 5.41
C GLU A 71 0.02 10.16 4.83
N GLY A 72 1.00 10.49 5.68
CA GLY A 72 2.29 11.02 5.25
C GLY A 72 3.03 10.04 4.35
N GLU A 73 2.95 8.77 4.66
CA GLU A 73 3.50 7.66 3.89
C GLU A 73 2.91 7.61 2.48
N ALA A 74 1.58 7.70 2.36
CA ALA A 74 0.90 7.73 1.06
C ALA A 74 1.24 9.00 0.25
N ILE A 75 1.31 10.16 0.91
CA ILE A 75 1.72 11.42 0.28
C ILE A 75 3.13 11.30 -0.30
N ALA A 76 4.09 10.76 0.47
CA ALA A 76 5.46 10.57 0.03
C ALA A 76 5.54 9.57 -1.14
N ALA A 77 4.84 8.43 -1.05
CA ALA A 77 4.82 7.42 -2.08
C ALA A 77 4.24 7.94 -3.41
N ASN A 78 3.17 8.72 -3.36
CA ASN A 78 2.51 9.29 -4.54
C ASN A 78 3.32 10.40 -5.25
N LYS A 79 4.52 10.76 -4.76
CA LYS A 79 5.48 11.61 -5.47
C LYS A 79 6.22 10.87 -6.60
N PHE A 80 6.14 9.55 -6.63
CA PHE A 80 6.83 8.74 -7.63
C PHE A 80 5.92 8.45 -8.84
N PRO A 81 6.46 8.51 -10.08
CA PRO A 81 5.70 8.20 -11.29
C PRO A 81 5.08 6.80 -11.21
N HIS A 82 3.86 6.65 -11.72
CA HIS A 82 3.13 5.38 -11.79
C HIS A 82 2.82 4.73 -10.43
N VAL A 83 3.11 5.41 -9.32
CA VAL A 83 2.70 5.00 -7.99
C VAL A 83 1.28 5.47 -7.73
N ARG A 84 0.46 4.57 -7.21
CA ARG A 84 -0.93 4.80 -6.81
C ARG A 84 -1.11 4.24 -5.40
N ALA A 85 -0.62 5.01 -4.42
CA ALA A 85 -0.71 4.69 -3.01
C ALA A 85 -2.08 5.12 -2.47
N VAL A 86 -2.72 4.21 -1.75
CA VAL A 86 -4.00 4.44 -1.08
C VAL A 86 -3.85 4.17 0.41
N VAL A 87 -4.51 4.99 1.23
CA VAL A 87 -4.53 4.81 2.69
C VAL A 87 -5.69 3.92 3.09
N ASN A 88 -5.50 3.10 4.11
CA ASN A 88 -6.56 2.34 4.74
C ASN A 88 -6.43 2.34 6.27
N TYR A 89 -7.57 2.44 6.93
CA TYR A 89 -7.74 2.43 8.39
C TYR A 89 -8.62 1.27 8.88
N GLY A 90 -8.85 0.26 8.05
CA GLY A 90 -9.78 -0.83 8.32
C GLY A 90 -11.08 -0.70 7.54
N LYS A 91 -12.10 -1.42 7.97
CA LYS A 91 -13.40 -1.45 7.29
C LYS A 91 -14.10 -0.11 7.34
N ALA A 92 -14.53 0.39 6.18
CA ALA A 92 -15.43 1.53 6.07
C ALA A 92 -16.86 1.02 5.84
N THR A 93 -17.85 1.69 6.45
CA THR A 93 -19.27 1.41 6.19
C THR A 93 -19.73 2.30 5.04
N PRO A 94 -20.14 1.75 3.90
CA PRO A 94 -20.69 2.53 2.80
C PRO A 94 -21.98 3.25 3.23
N VAL A 95 -22.16 4.46 2.73
CA VAL A 95 -23.38 5.28 2.98
C VAL A 95 -24.43 5.06 1.89
N VAL A 96 -24.06 4.37 0.83
CA VAL A 96 -24.92 4.00 -0.31
C VAL A 96 -24.99 2.48 -0.42
N ASP A 97 -25.97 1.97 -1.18
CA ASP A 97 -26.09 0.54 -1.48
C ASP A 97 -24.92 0.03 -2.34
N ASP A 98 -23.74 0.01 -1.75
CA ASP A 98 -22.52 -0.54 -2.31
C ASP A 98 -21.86 -1.41 -1.23
N GLU A 99 -22.05 -2.71 -1.31
CA GLU A 99 -21.52 -3.68 -0.35
C GLU A 99 -20.00 -3.87 -0.48
N SER A 100 -19.36 -3.23 -1.46
CA SER A 100 -17.94 -3.46 -1.72
C SER A 100 -17.06 -2.66 -0.76
N ASP A 101 -16.07 -3.35 -0.20
CA ASP A 101 -15.04 -2.76 0.63
C ASP A 101 -14.23 -1.72 -0.17
N ILE A 102 -13.86 -0.61 0.48
CA ILE A 102 -13.03 0.47 -0.12
C ILE A 102 -11.71 -0.08 -0.66
N ILE A 103 -11.14 -1.10 -0.02
CA ILE A 103 -9.93 -1.77 -0.47
C ILE A 103 -10.12 -2.48 -1.80
N VAL A 104 -11.25 -3.17 -1.98
CA VAL A 104 -11.62 -3.79 -3.24
C VAL A 104 -11.73 -2.73 -4.34
N ARG A 105 -12.41 -1.61 -4.06
CA ARG A 105 -12.55 -0.51 -5.01
C ARG A 105 -11.21 0.13 -5.37
N SER A 106 -10.29 0.27 -4.42
CA SER A 106 -8.96 0.82 -4.69
C SER A 106 -8.19 0.00 -5.72
N ARG A 107 -8.37 -1.31 -5.70
CA ARG A 107 -7.79 -2.22 -6.70
C ARG A 107 -8.56 -2.19 -8.01
N GLN A 108 -9.88 -2.43 -7.95
CA GLN A 108 -10.72 -2.57 -9.14
C GLN A 108 -10.79 -1.31 -9.99
N HIS A 109 -10.86 -0.13 -9.37
CA HIS A 109 -11.04 1.14 -10.08
C HIS A 109 -9.73 1.88 -10.31
N ASN A 110 -8.81 1.84 -9.36
CA ASN A 110 -7.61 2.68 -9.37
C ASN A 110 -6.32 1.89 -9.60
N ASN A 111 -6.40 0.55 -9.70
CA ASN A 111 -5.23 -0.30 -9.81
C ASN A 111 -4.13 0.12 -8.82
N SER A 112 -4.53 0.37 -7.54
CA SER A 112 -3.59 0.80 -6.50
C SER A 112 -2.45 -0.22 -6.39
N ASN A 113 -1.21 0.24 -6.35
CA ASN A 113 -0.03 -0.62 -6.31
C ASN A 113 0.81 -0.43 -5.04
N ILE A 114 0.44 0.54 -4.21
CA ILE A 114 0.93 0.69 -2.84
C ILE A 114 -0.26 0.79 -1.89
N LEU A 115 -0.23 -0.02 -0.83
CA LEU A 115 -1.17 0.05 0.29
C LEU A 115 -0.47 0.69 1.48
N SER A 116 -1.00 1.81 1.95
CA SER A 116 -0.54 2.54 3.13
C SER A 116 -1.47 2.25 4.30
N LEU A 117 -0.92 1.71 5.38
CA LEU A 117 -1.69 1.27 6.54
C LEU A 117 -1.44 2.18 7.74
N GLY A 118 -2.51 2.69 8.32
CA GLY A 118 -2.48 3.42 9.60
C GLY A 118 -2.32 2.43 10.75
N ALA A 119 -1.08 2.12 11.14
CA ALA A 119 -0.77 1.08 12.10
C ALA A 119 -1.48 1.23 13.46
N ARG A 120 -1.83 2.46 13.85
CA ARG A 120 -2.56 2.74 15.10
C ARG A 120 -4.04 2.34 15.06
N TYR A 121 -4.57 1.98 13.89
CA TYR A 121 -5.98 1.66 13.68
C TYR A 121 -6.21 0.18 13.36
N PHE A 122 -5.15 -0.64 13.33
CA PHE A 122 -5.24 -2.05 13.01
C PHE A 122 -4.85 -2.94 14.19
N THR A 123 -5.62 -4.00 14.37
CA THR A 123 -5.11 -5.22 15.00
C THR A 123 -4.28 -6.01 13.98
N GLU A 124 -3.45 -6.93 14.45
CA GLU A 124 -2.70 -7.83 13.56
C GLU A 124 -3.64 -8.58 12.60
N GLU A 125 -4.74 -9.14 13.12
CA GLU A 125 -5.74 -9.91 12.37
C GLU A 125 -6.39 -9.07 11.27
N SER A 126 -6.95 -7.89 11.62
CA SER A 126 -7.62 -7.00 10.66
C SER A 126 -6.67 -6.46 9.60
N MET A 127 -5.40 -6.25 9.95
CA MET A 127 -4.37 -5.87 8.98
C MET A 127 -4.12 -6.99 7.97
N MET A 128 -3.96 -8.25 8.44
CA MET A 128 -3.74 -9.40 7.55
C MET A 128 -4.93 -9.63 6.62
N GLU A 129 -6.16 -9.52 7.12
CA GLU A 129 -7.37 -9.60 6.29
C GLU A 129 -7.36 -8.53 5.19
N THR A 130 -7.08 -7.28 5.56
CA THR A 130 -7.03 -6.15 4.63
C THR A 130 -5.96 -6.36 3.54
N VAL A 131 -4.75 -6.73 3.94
CA VAL A 131 -3.64 -6.98 3.00
C VAL A 131 -3.95 -8.14 2.07
N ASN A 132 -4.47 -9.25 2.58
CA ASN A 132 -4.83 -10.39 1.76
C ASN A 132 -5.95 -10.03 0.77
N LEU A 133 -6.97 -9.31 1.20
CA LEU A 133 -8.05 -8.85 0.33
C LEU A 133 -7.48 -7.95 -0.80
N TRP A 134 -6.61 -7.01 -0.46
CA TRP A 134 -6.00 -6.11 -1.43
C TRP A 134 -5.10 -6.84 -2.44
N LEU A 135 -4.24 -7.75 -1.99
CA LEU A 135 -3.34 -8.51 -2.85
C LEU A 135 -4.08 -9.42 -3.82
N ASN A 136 -5.20 -10.01 -3.39
CA ASN A 136 -5.99 -10.94 -4.18
C ASN A 136 -7.08 -10.28 -5.04
N THR A 137 -7.28 -8.95 -4.93
CA THR A 137 -8.25 -8.23 -5.75
C THR A 137 -7.59 -7.77 -7.06
N PRO A 138 -8.02 -8.24 -8.24
CA PRO A 138 -7.49 -7.80 -9.52
C PRO A 138 -8.02 -6.40 -9.90
N PHE A 139 -7.33 -5.74 -10.82
CA PHE A 139 -7.86 -4.56 -11.51
C PHE A 139 -9.00 -4.97 -12.44
N SER A 140 -10.09 -4.19 -12.49
CA SER A 140 -11.26 -4.54 -13.31
C SER A 140 -10.98 -4.52 -14.82
N GLY A 141 -10.08 -3.65 -15.26
CA GLY A 141 -9.79 -3.48 -16.68
C GLY A 141 -10.87 -2.73 -17.46
N ASP A 142 -11.87 -2.15 -16.80
CA ASP A 142 -12.92 -1.36 -17.46
C ASP A 142 -12.32 -0.18 -18.20
N GLU A 143 -12.76 0.11 -19.43
CA GLU A 143 -12.26 1.22 -20.25
C GLU A 143 -12.29 2.58 -19.55
N ARG A 144 -13.34 2.83 -18.76
CA ARG A 144 -13.46 4.07 -17.98
C ARG A 144 -12.34 4.22 -16.95
N HIS A 145 -11.90 3.11 -16.33
CA HIS A 145 -10.84 3.11 -15.34
C HIS A 145 -9.47 3.23 -16.01
N ILE A 146 -9.23 2.49 -17.09
CA ILE A 146 -8.01 2.60 -17.91
C ILE A 146 -7.82 4.04 -18.37
N ARG A 147 -8.85 4.67 -18.95
CA ARG A 147 -8.80 6.06 -19.43
C ARG A 147 -8.48 7.06 -18.31
N ARG A 148 -9.03 6.87 -17.11
CA ARG A 148 -8.77 7.75 -15.96
C ARG A 148 -7.34 7.60 -15.45
N LEU A 149 -6.84 6.37 -15.35
CA LEU A 149 -5.47 6.11 -14.95
C LEU A 149 -4.45 6.67 -15.95
N ALA A 150 -4.71 6.53 -17.25
CA ALA A 150 -3.86 7.13 -18.29
C ALA A 150 -3.76 8.66 -18.16
N LYS A 151 -4.85 9.33 -17.74
CA LYS A 151 -4.83 10.79 -17.48
C LYS A 151 -4.02 11.13 -16.24
N ILE A 152 -4.06 10.31 -15.18
CA ILE A 152 -3.26 10.49 -13.96
C ILE A 152 -1.77 10.31 -14.30
N ASP A 153 -1.43 9.22 -14.98
CA ASP A 153 -0.04 8.90 -15.34
C ASP A 153 0.55 9.90 -16.37
N GLY A 154 -0.31 10.61 -17.10
CA GLY A 154 0.08 11.65 -18.08
C GLY A 154 0.20 13.06 -17.50
N ILE A 155 -0.01 13.26 -16.19
CA ILE A 155 0.16 14.58 -15.56
C ILE A 155 1.64 14.94 -15.60
N LYS A 156 1.95 16.05 -16.29
CA LYS A 156 3.28 16.66 -16.27
C LYS A 156 3.33 17.69 -15.15
N ILE A 157 4.33 17.59 -14.31
CA ILE A 157 4.64 18.61 -13.31
C ILE A 157 5.76 19.45 -13.95
N ASP A 158 5.41 20.66 -14.38
CA ASP A 158 6.35 21.65 -14.93
C ASP A 158 7.24 22.23 -13.81
#